data_cb88f9035a7d0f18ff749454caa150f1
#
_entry.id   cb88f9035a7d0f18ff749454caa150f1
#
_cell.length_a   1.000
_cell.length_b   1.000
_cell.length_c   1.000
_cell.angle_alpha   90.00
_cell.angle_beta   90.00
_cell.angle_gamma   90.00
#
_symmetry.space_group_name_H-M   'P 1'
#
loop_
_entity.id
_entity.type
_entity.pdbx_description
1 polymer ?
#
loop_
_entity_poly.entity_id
_entity_poly.type
_entity_poly.pdbx_seq_one_letter_code
_entity_poly.pdbx_strand_id
1 'polypeptide(L)'
;MPSKKRSAPKKSAKKVLKVLSSKTVYKGKVFSVTSDKVQEPNGVTATRDVIRHSGSVVILAVDETGDEPRVLLERQYRYAAQEYLWELPAGRIDPGESALAGAKRELIEETGYRAKKWKRVLFFYASPGFLNETMSIFLARDLTLGEAAPEEDESIECHLVPLPEALDMIFNGKIHDGKAIAGVLWLAEAIRRGDF
;
A
#
# COMPACT_ATOMS: atom_id res chain seq x y z
N MET A 1 60.98 -7.49 18.95
CA MET A 1 59.84 -6.69 19.38
C MET A 1 58.56 -7.46 19.08
N PRO A 2 57.72 -7.80 20.06
CA PRO A 2 56.51 -8.59 19.85
C PRO A 2 55.40 -7.69 19.29
N SER A 3 54.75 -8.15 18.18
CA SER A 3 53.64 -7.49 17.55
C SER A 3 52.36 -7.56 18.38
N LYS A 4 51.81 -6.40 18.78
CA LYS A 4 50.49 -6.29 19.43
C LYS A 4 49.39 -6.66 18.43
N LYS A 5 48.74 -7.80 18.65
CA LYS A 5 47.48 -8.17 17.97
C LYS A 5 46.41 -7.16 18.35
N ARG A 6 45.93 -6.37 17.38
CA ARG A 6 44.73 -5.54 17.54
C ARG A 6 43.50 -6.46 17.64
N SER A 7 42.86 -6.43 18.79
CA SER A 7 41.55 -7.09 18.98
C SER A 7 40.51 -6.39 18.12
N ALA A 8 39.76 -7.17 17.34
CA ALA A 8 38.62 -6.68 16.56
C ALA A 8 37.53 -6.11 17.51
N PRO A 9 36.85 -5.00 17.12
CA PRO A 9 35.78 -4.43 17.94
C PRO A 9 34.63 -5.43 18.06
N LYS A 10 34.25 -5.76 19.29
CA LYS A 10 33.04 -6.53 19.61
C LYS A 10 31.84 -5.77 19.02
N LYS A 11 31.10 -6.38 18.07
CA LYS A 11 29.80 -5.88 17.61
C LYS A 11 28.89 -5.77 18.82
N SER A 12 28.59 -4.55 19.26
CA SER A 12 27.57 -4.30 20.28
C SER A 12 26.24 -4.79 19.72
N ALA A 13 25.58 -5.71 20.40
CA ALA A 13 24.22 -6.11 20.06
C ALA A 13 23.36 -4.83 20.05
N LYS A 14 22.71 -4.52 18.92
CA LYS A 14 21.79 -3.39 18.82
C LYS A 14 20.70 -3.61 19.88
N LYS A 15 20.65 -2.72 20.88
CA LYS A 15 19.56 -2.73 21.85
C LYS A 15 18.27 -2.49 21.07
N VAL A 16 17.35 -3.44 21.13
CA VAL A 16 16.04 -3.39 20.46
C VAL A 16 15.01 -2.91 21.47
N LEU A 17 14.03 -2.12 21.02
CA LEU A 17 12.86 -1.73 21.80
C LEU A 17 12.17 -2.98 22.38
N LYS A 18 11.75 -2.94 23.64
CA LYS A 18 11.02 -4.02 24.32
C LYS A 18 9.58 -3.58 24.59
N VAL A 19 8.61 -4.39 24.20
CA VAL A 19 7.22 -4.23 24.63
C VAL A 19 7.09 -4.82 26.03
N LEU A 20 6.70 -3.99 27.01
CA LEU A 20 6.50 -4.38 28.40
C LEU A 20 5.07 -4.84 28.67
N SER A 21 4.10 -4.17 28.06
CA SER A 21 2.68 -4.57 28.09
C SER A 21 1.96 -3.97 26.89
N SER A 22 0.87 -4.60 26.49
CA SER A 22 -0.01 -4.14 25.40
C SER A 22 -1.46 -4.30 25.85
N LYS A 23 -2.30 -3.28 25.60
CA LYS A 23 -3.72 -3.31 25.88
C LYS A 23 -4.49 -2.81 24.67
N THR A 24 -5.45 -3.59 24.18
CA THR A 24 -6.39 -3.11 23.18
C THR A 24 -7.36 -2.14 23.82
N VAL A 25 -7.41 -0.90 23.32
CA VAL A 25 -8.27 0.18 23.84
C VAL A 25 -9.47 0.44 22.91
N TYR A 26 -9.39 -0.01 21.65
CA TYR A 26 -10.49 0.03 20.70
C TYR A 26 -10.41 -1.18 19.75
N LYS A 27 -11.58 -1.70 19.34
CA LYS A 27 -11.69 -2.76 18.32
C LYS A 27 -12.87 -2.47 17.41
N GLY A 28 -12.59 -2.12 16.15
CA GLY A 28 -13.56 -1.92 15.08
C GLY A 28 -13.57 -3.07 14.07
N LYS A 29 -14.34 -2.88 12.99
CA LYS A 29 -14.39 -3.84 11.86
C LYS A 29 -13.06 -3.86 11.06
N VAL A 30 -12.48 -2.67 10.79
CA VAL A 30 -11.33 -2.49 9.90
C VAL A 30 -10.01 -2.51 10.67
N PHE A 31 -9.96 -1.89 11.84
CA PHE A 31 -8.75 -1.76 12.63
C PHE A 31 -9.01 -1.87 14.13
N SER A 32 -7.95 -2.05 14.90
CA SER A 32 -7.97 -1.90 16.35
C SER A 32 -6.91 -0.90 16.79
N VAL A 33 -7.03 -0.39 18.02
CA VAL A 33 -5.99 0.46 18.63
C VAL A 33 -5.46 -0.23 19.87
N THR A 34 -4.12 -0.31 19.95
CA THR A 34 -3.42 -0.79 21.14
C THR A 34 -2.68 0.36 21.81
N SER A 35 -2.69 0.38 23.16
CA SER A 35 -1.81 1.24 23.96
C SER A 35 -0.72 0.36 24.54
N ASP A 36 0.50 0.53 24.06
CA ASP A 36 1.64 -0.33 24.33
C ASP A 36 2.63 0.42 25.25
N LYS A 37 2.96 -0.17 26.41
CA LYS A 37 4.07 0.31 27.24
C LYS A 37 5.36 -0.30 26.74
N VAL A 38 6.32 0.54 26.35
CA VAL A 38 7.57 0.10 25.73
C VAL A 38 8.77 0.64 26.48
N GLN A 39 9.87 -0.10 26.43
CA GLN A 39 11.18 0.39 26.90
C GLN A 39 12.07 0.62 25.68
N GLU A 40 12.47 1.86 25.50
CA GLU A 40 13.37 2.29 24.43
C GLU A 40 14.80 1.73 24.67
N PRO A 41 15.63 1.67 23.61
CA PRO A 41 17.01 1.19 23.74
C PRO A 41 17.87 1.93 24.75
N ASN A 42 17.54 3.19 25.03
CA ASN A 42 18.21 4.02 26.06
C ASN A 42 17.70 3.76 27.48
N GLY A 43 16.72 2.84 27.67
CA GLY A 43 16.16 2.48 28.97
C GLY A 43 14.91 3.30 29.35
N VAL A 44 14.56 4.36 28.62
CA VAL A 44 13.38 5.18 28.89
C VAL A 44 12.11 4.38 28.60
N THR A 45 11.12 4.47 29.48
CA THR A 45 9.80 3.89 29.28
C THR A 45 8.86 4.92 28.68
N ALA A 46 8.13 4.51 27.65
CA ALA A 46 7.16 5.35 26.93
C ALA A 46 5.88 4.58 26.64
N THR A 47 4.79 5.29 26.40
CA THR A 47 3.55 4.73 25.86
C THR A 47 3.49 5.00 24.37
N ARG A 48 3.02 4.00 23.59
CA ARG A 48 2.79 4.09 22.15
C ARG A 48 1.37 3.63 21.87
N ASP A 49 0.55 4.54 21.34
CA ASP A 49 -0.77 4.18 20.84
C ASP A 49 -0.64 3.86 19.35
N VAL A 50 -1.05 2.66 18.97
CA VAL A 50 -0.83 2.13 17.62
C VAL A 50 -2.13 1.62 17.03
N ILE A 51 -2.47 2.12 15.84
CA ILE A 51 -3.53 1.55 15.02
C ILE A 51 -3.00 0.26 14.38
N ARG A 52 -3.71 -0.84 14.62
CA ARG A 52 -3.40 -2.18 14.10
C ARG A 52 -4.31 -2.50 12.93
N HIS A 53 -3.71 -2.73 11.78
CA HIS A 53 -4.35 -3.04 10.51
C HIS A 53 -3.73 -4.30 9.88
N SER A 54 -4.51 -5.08 9.12
CA SER A 54 -4.02 -6.31 8.47
C SER A 54 -3.06 -6.05 7.28
N GLY A 55 -3.02 -4.82 6.79
CA GLY A 55 -2.34 -4.41 5.57
C GLY A 55 -3.30 -4.36 4.38
N SER A 56 -2.87 -3.68 3.32
CA SER A 56 -3.66 -3.46 2.11
C SER A 56 -2.87 -3.84 0.87
N VAL A 57 -3.60 -4.25 -0.15
CA VAL A 57 -3.13 -4.42 -1.52
C VAL A 57 -3.61 -3.26 -2.37
N VAL A 58 -2.82 -2.88 -3.34
CA VAL A 58 -3.13 -1.84 -4.31
C VAL A 58 -2.81 -2.38 -5.70
N ILE A 59 -3.68 -2.13 -6.66
CA ILE A 59 -3.57 -2.70 -7.98
C ILE A 59 -3.27 -1.61 -9.01
N LEU A 60 -2.04 -1.55 -9.50
CA LEU A 60 -1.65 -0.76 -10.65
C LEU A 60 -2.00 -1.56 -11.91
N ALA A 61 -3.28 -1.54 -12.29
CA ALA A 61 -3.78 -2.21 -13.47
C ALA A 61 -3.53 -1.35 -14.71
N VAL A 62 -2.81 -1.91 -15.69
CA VAL A 62 -2.39 -1.18 -16.89
C VAL A 62 -2.91 -1.88 -18.13
N ASP A 63 -3.66 -1.13 -18.93
CA ASP A 63 -4.08 -1.52 -20.24
C ASP A 63 -3.09 -1.02 -21.30
N GLU A 64 -2.56 -1.94 -22.09
CA GLU A 64 -1.54 -1.72 -23.12
C GLU A 64 -2.10 -1.96 -24.54
N THR A 65 -3.41 -2.01 -24.71
CA THR A 65 -4.03 -2.33 -26.02
C THR A 65 -4.01 -1.15 -26.99
N GLY A 66 -3.75 0.08 -26.53
CA GLY A 66 -3.63 1.30 -27.34
C GLY A 66 -2.17 1.72 -27.58
N ASP A 67 -2.00 2.87 -28.23
CA ASP A 67 -0.68 3.46 -28.52
C ASP A 67 0.04 3.93 -27.23
N GLU A 68 -0.72 4.26 -26.21
CA GLU A 68 -0.23 4.70 -24.90
C GLU A 68 -0.80 3.81 -23.79
N PRO A 69 0.01 3.48 -22.76
CA PRO A 69 -0.50 2.76 -21.60
C PRO A 69 -1.54 3.58 -20.83
N ARG A 70 -2.63 2.93 -20.46
CA ARG A 70 -3.71 3.52 -19.65
C ARG A 70 -3.74 2.86 -18.29
N VAL A 71 -3.86 3.68 -17.25
CA VAL A 71 -3.99 3.23 -15.85
C VAL A 71 -5.46 3.13 -15.48
N LEU A 72 -5.87 2.03 -14.91
CA LEU A 72 -7.20 1.89 -14.32
C LEU A 72 -7.22 2.67 -13.01
N LEU A 73 -7.95 3.76 -13.01
CA LEU A 73 -8.26 4.56 -11.83
C LEU A 73 -9.72 4.38 -11.46
N GLU A 74 -10.01 4.50 -10.19
CA GLU A 74 -11.36 4.55 -9.65
C GLU A 74 -11.62 5.86 -8.95
N ARG A 75 -12.89 6.28 -8.93
CA ARG A 75 -13.35 7.45 -8.20
C ARG A 75 -14.35 7.01 -7.17
N GLN A 76 -14.00 7.20 -5.89
CA GLN A 76 -14.80 6.77 -4.75
C GLN A 76 -14.91 7.87 -3.70
N TYR A 77 -16.09 8.01 -3.05
CA TYR A 77 -16.25 8.90 -1.91
C TYR A 77 -15.59 8.30 -0.67
N ARG A 78 -14.62 9.01 -0.10
CA ARG A 78 -13.96 8.60 1.15
C ARG A 78 -14.49 9.42 2.31
N TYR A 79 -15.34 8.80 3.14
CA TYR A 79 -15.96 9.46 4.29
C TYR A 79 -14.96 10.14 5.22
N ALA A 80 -13.79 9.54 5.47
CA ALA A 80 -12.76 10.11 6.33
C ALA A 80 -12.14 11.39 5.76
N ALA A 81 -12.03 11.49 4.43
CA ALA A 81 -11.55 12.67 3.72
C ALA A 81 -12.69 13.66 3.41
N GLN A 82 -13.96 13.21 3.45
CA GLN A 82 -15.16 13.95 3.08
C GLN A 82 -15.14 14.46 1.63
N GLU A 83 -14.50 13.70 0.73
CA GLU A 83 -14.40 14.03 -0.69
C GLU A 83 -14.33 12.78 -1.58
N TYR A 84 -14.58 12.96 -2.89
CA TYR A 84 -14.32 11.96 -3.90
C TYR A 84 -12.84 11.95 -4.25
N LEU A 85 -12.18 10.80 -4.09
CA LEU A 85 -10.77 10.62 -4.44
C LEU A 85 -10.63 9.81 -5.74
N TRP A 86 -9.61 10.16 -6.52
CA TRP A 86 -9.10 9.33 -7.59
C TRP A 86 -8.03 8.39 -7.02
N GLU A 87 -8.27 7.11 -7.11
CA GLU A 87 -7.45 6.08 -6.48
C GLU A 87 -7.06 4.99 -7.46
N LEU A 88 -6.09 4.17 -7.09
CA LEU A 88 -5.91 2.84 -7.68
C LEU A 88 -6.82 1.86 -6.93
N PRO A 89 -7.39 0.83 -7.61
CA PRO A 89 -8.13 -0.23 -6.95
C PRO A 89 -7.32 -0.80 -5.77
N ALA A 90 -7.96 -0.94 -4.62
CA ALA A 90 -7.24 -1.28 -3.40
C ALA A 90 -8.17 -1.81 -2.30
N GLY A 91 -7.76 -2.87 -1.65
CA GLY A 91 -8.50 -3.38 -0.52
C GLY A 91 -7.65 -4.02 0.56
N ARG A 92 -8.31 -4.46 1.60
CA ARG A 92 -7.69 -5.07 2.77
C ARG A 92 -7.34 -6.53 2.50
N ILE A 93 -6.20 -6.97 3.04
CA ILE A 93 -5.84 -8.38 3.03
C ILE A 93 -6.66 -9.11 4.10
N ASP A 94 -7.42 -10.13 3.67
CA ASP A 94 -8.25 -10.93 4.55
C ASP A 94 -7.42 -11.93 5.41
N PRO A 95 -7.95 -12.38 6.55
CA PRO A 95 -7.27 -13.35 7.39
C PRO A 95 -6.94 -14.65 6.63
N GLY A 96 -5.64 -14.98 6.54
CA GLY A 96 -5.17 -16.20 5.86
C GLY A 96 -5.00 -16.04 4.34
N GLU A 97 -5.35 -14.88 3.78
CA GLU A 97 -5.16 -14.57 2.38
C GLU A 97 -3.72 -14.11 2.09
N SER A 98 -3.16 -14.50 0.95
CA SER A 98 -1.92 -13.90 0.49
C SER A 98 -2.17 -12.54 -0.18
N ALA A 99 -1.20 -11.62 -0.09
CA ALA A 99 -1.34 -10.29 -0.70
C ALA A 99 -1.66 -10.37 -2.22
N LEU A 100 -1.11 -11.34 -2.94
CA LEU A 100 -1.43 -11.51 -4.36
C LEU A 100 -2.86 -12.04 -4.58
N ALA A 101 -3.36 -12.91 -3.70
CA ALA A 101 -4.74 -13.38 -3.79
C ALA A 101 -5.72 -12.23 -3.53
N GLY A 102 -5.48 -11.42 -2.49
CA GLY A 102 -6.24 -10.22 -2.20
C GLY A 102 -6.25 -9.24 -3.38
N ALA A 103 -5.09 -8.96 -3.97
CA ALA A 103 -5.01 -8.06 -5.13
C ALA A 103 -5.84 -8.56 -6.33
N LYS A 104 -5.88 -9.88 -6.56
CA LYS A 104 -6.70 -10.46 -7.63
C LYS A 104 -8.20 -10.39 -7.33
N ARG A 105 -8.57 -10.63 -6.07
CA ARG A 105 -9.95 -10.55 -5.61
C ARG A 105 -10.47 -9.12 -5.74
N GLU A 106 -9.77 -8.14 -5.16
CA GLU A 106 -10.15 -6.73 -5.18
C GLU A 106 -10.28 -6.19 -6.61
N LEU A 107 -9.33 -6.50 -7.51
CA LEU A 107 -9.44 -6.07 -8.90
C LEU A 107 -10.74 -6.54 -9.56
N ILE A 108 -11.18 -7.78 -9.27
CA ILE A 108 -12.41 -8.32 -9.83
C ILE A 108 -13.64 -7.67 -9.17
N GLU A 109 -13.65 -7.59 -7.85
CA GLU A 109 -14.78 -7.09 -7.08
C GLU A 109 -15.08 -5.62 -7.40
N GLU A 110 -14.08 -4.76 -7.32
CA GLU A 110 -14.26 -3.32 -7.54
C GLU A 110 -14.45 -2.95 -9.01
N THR A 111 -13.77 -3.65 -9.94
CA THR A 111 -13.65 -3.17 -11.33
C THR A 111 -14.15 -4.14 -12.39
N GLY A 112 -14.34 -5.40 -12.05
CA GLY A 112 -14.64 -6.46 -13.00
C GLY A 112 -13.44 -6.91 -13.85
N TYR A 113 -12.31 -6.22 -13.81
CA TYR A 113 -11.13 -6.62 -14.56
C TYR A 113 -10.44 -7.84 -13.96
N ARG A 114 -9.82 -8.63 -14.83
CA ARG A 114 -8.88 -9.71 -14.51
C ARG A 114 -7.58 -9.44 -15.22
N ALA A 115 -6.45 -9.85 -14.62
CA ALA A 115 -5.14 -9.72 -15.24
C ALA A 115 -4.41 -11.06 -15.29
N LYS A 116 -3.62 -11.28 -16.35
CA LYS A 116 -2.82 -12.51 -16.50
C LYS A 116 -1.44 -12.38 -15.87
N LYS A 117 -0.84 -11.19 -15.93
CA LYS A 117 0.53 -10.94 -15.44
C LYS A 117 0.49 -10.08 -14.18
N TRP A 118 1.24 -10.52 -13.16
CA TRP A 118 1.30 -9.89 -11.86
C TRP A 118 2.73 -9.78 -11.36
N LYS A 119 3.10 -8.60 -10.85
CA LYS A 119 4.40 -8.35 -10.23
C LYS A 119 4.22 -7.36 -9.07
N ARG A 120 4.66 -7.72 -7.86
CA ARG A 120 4.72 -6.73 -6.78
C ARG A 120 5.84 -5.74 -7.08
N VAL A 121 5.52 -4.47 -7.16
CA VAL A 121 6.43 -3.40 -7.59
C VAL A 121 6.82 -2.47 -6.46
N LEU A 122 5.95 -2.23 -5.50
CA LEU A 122 6.23 -1.41 -4.33
C LEU A 122 5.73 -2.07 -3.05
N PHE A 123 6.38 -1.73 -1.95
CA PHE A 123 5.95 -2.03 -0.59
C PHE A 123 6.35 -0.87 0.31
N PHE A 124 5.38 -0.34 1.07
CA PHE A 124 5.62 0.76 2.00
C PHE A 124 4.62 0.76 3.16
N TYR A 125 4.89 1.54 4.18
CA TYR A 125 3.97 1.81 5.28
C TYR A 125 3.19 3.08 5.00
N ALA A 126 1.87 3.08 5.25
CA ALA A 126 1.01 4.24 5.02
C ALA A 126 1.37 5.41 5.96
N SER A 127 1.45 5.16 7.26
CA SER A 127 1.79 6.18 8.26
C SER A 127 2.47 5.55 9.50
N PRO A 128 3.77 5.14 9.40
CA PRO A 128 4.43 4.29 10.39
C PRO A 128 4.65 4.96 11.75
N GLY A 129 4.35 6.24 11.90
CA GLY A 129 4.44 6.95 13.18
C GLY A 129 3.41 6.46 14.22
N PHE A 130 2.24 6.00 13.77
CA PHE A 130 1.15 5.55 14.66
C PHE A 130 0.28 4.42 14.07
N LEU A 131 0.48 4.06 12.82
CA LEU A 131 -0.27 3.04 12.09
C LEU A 131 0.69 1.99 11.55
N ASN A 132 0.35 0.69 11.71
CA ASN A 132 1.17 -0.40 11.17
C ASN A 132 0.71 -0.87 9.78
N GLU A 133 -0.22 -0.17 9.15
CA GLU A 133 -0.70 -0.54 7.83
C GLU A 133 0.42 -0.55 6.80
N THR A 134 0.50 -1.64 6.06
CA THR A 134 1.40 -1.82 4.93
C THR A 134 0.63 -1.76 3.62
N MET A 135 1.22 -1.17 2.59
CA MET A 135 0.72 -1.13 1.23
C MET A 135 1.61 -1.99 0.33
N SER A 136 1.01 -2.96 -0.36
CA SER A 136 1.68 -3.74 -1.40
C SER A 136 1.10 -3.37 -2.76
N ILE A 137 1.85 -2.65 -3.61
CA ILE A 137 1.39 -2.34 -4.97
C ILE A 137 1.79 -3.47 -5.92
N PHE A 138 0.80 -4.02 -6.60
CA PHE A 138 0.96 -5.01 -7.66
C PHE A 138 0.67 -4.39 -9.02
N LEU A 139 1.64 -4.47 -9.93
CA LEU A 139 1.42 -4.23 -11.35
C LEU A 139 0.63 -5.41 -11.92
N ALA A 140 -0.51 -5.10 -12.56
CA ALA A 140 -1.40 -6.04 -13.21
C ALA A 140 -1.51 -5.70 -14.69
N ARG A 141 -1.22 -6.66 -15.58
CA ARG A 141 -1.17 -6.48 -17.05
C ARG A 141 -1.91 -7.60 -17.75
N ASP A 142 -2.13 -7.45 -19.06
CA ASP A 142 -2.93 -8.35 -19.88
C ASP A 142 -4.36 -8.43 -19.31
N LEU A 143 -5.00 -7.26 -19.27
CA LEU A 143 -6.33 -7.08 -18.69
C LEU A 143 -7.43 -7.70 -19.55
N THR A 144 -8.44 -8.24 -18.89
CA THR A 144 -9.67 -8.72 -19.52
C THR A 144 -10.84 -8.23 -18.67
N LEU A 145 -11.79 -7.54 -19.28
CA LEU A 145 -13.00 -7.08 -18.63
C LEU A 145 -13.99 -8.24 -18.43
N GLY A 146 -14.60 -8.32 -17.28
CA GLY A 146 -15.68 -9.21 -16.88
C GLY A 146 -16.74 -8.43 -16.10
N GLU A 147 -17.48 -9.11 -15.24
CA GLU A 147 -18.47 -8.48 -14.36
C GLU A 147 -17.81 -8.07 -13.04
N ALA A 148 -18.12 -6.85 -12.58
CA ALA A 148 -17.77 -6.37 -11.26
C ALA A 148 -18.79 -6.89 -10.23
N ALA A 149 -18.36 -7.04 -8.98
CA ALA A 149 -19.20 -7.44 -7.86
C ALA A 149 -18.78 -6.66 -6.59
N PRO A 150 -18.89 -5.32 -6.60
CA PRO A 150 -18.51 -4.51 -5.43
C PRO A 150 -19.41 -4.83 -4.23
N GLU A 151 -18.93 -4.47 -3.03
CA GLU A 151 -19.76 -4.57 -1.82
C GLU A 151 -20.98 -3.63 -1.92
N GLU A 152 -22.10 -3.97 -1.23
CA GLU A 152 -23.36 -3.22 -1.34
C GLU A 152 -23.25 -1.74 -0.94
N ASP A 153 -22.27 -1.40 -0.09
CA ASP A 153 -22.01 -0.05 0.39
C ASP A 153 -20.90 0.68 -0.39
N GLU A 154 -20.39 0.07 -1.47
CA GLU A 154 -19.38 0.66 -2.35
C GLU A 154 -20.00 1.23 -3.63
N SER A 155 -19.72 2.51 -3.87
CA SER A 155 -20.05 3.21 -5.12
C SER A 155 -18.77 3.66 -5.79
N ILE A 156 -18.34 2.90 -6.79
CA ILE A 156 -17.05 3.07 -7.47
C ILE A 156 -17.30 3.37 -8.95
N GLU A 157 -16.63 4.40 -9.47
CA GLU A 157 -16.59 4.72 -10.90
C GLU A 157 -15.20 4.38 -11.44
N CYS A 158 -15.10 3.46 -12.40
CA CYS A 158 -13.84 3.01 -12.98
C CYS A 158 -13.53 3.70 -14.31
N HIS A 159 -12.28 4.14 -14.50
CA HIS A 159 -11.82 4.85 -15.69
C HIS A 159 -10.44 4.36 -16.12
N LEU A 160 -10.28 4.06 -17.42
CA LEU A 160 -8.97 3.86 -18.03
C LEU A 160 -8.42 5.22 -18.48
N VAL A 161 -7.46 5.75 -17.73
CA VAL A 161 -6.87 7.07 -17.93
C VAL A 161 -5.49 6.93 -18.59
N PRO A 162 -5.21 7.62 -19.71
CA PRO A 162 -3.87 7.64 -20.29
C PRO A 162 -2.81 8.06 -19.29
N LEU A 163 -1.65 7.40 -19.28
CA LEU A 163 -0.60 7.69 -18.31
C LEU A 163 -0.18 9.19 -18.28
N PRO A 164 -0.02 9.89 -19.41
CA PRO A 164 0.28 11.33 -19.38
C PRO A 164 -0.81 12.14 -18.66
N GLU A 165 -2.08 11.83 -18.90
CA GLU A 165 -3.21 12.49 -18.21
C GLU A 165 -3.21 12.18 -16.71
N ALA A 166 -2.96 10.92 -16.31
CA ALA A 166 -2.87 10.56 -14.89
C ALA A 166 -1.73 11.31 -14.20
N LEU A 167 -0.60 11.53 -14.86
CA LEU A 167 0.49 12.38 -14.37
C LEU A 167 0.05 13.84 -14.21
N ASP A 168 -0.61 14.40 -15.21
CA ASP A 168 -1.15 15.75 -15.13
C ASP A 168 -2.15 15.89 -13.98
N MET A 169 -2.99 14.87 -13.75
CA MET A 169 -3.91 14.83 -12.61
C MET A 169 -3.19 14.89 -11.26
N ILE A 170 -2.03 14.27 -11.14
CA ILE A 170 -1.19 14.37 -9.92
C ILE A 170 -0.64 15.79 -9.77
N PHE A 171 0.02 16.33 -10.80
CA PHE A 171 0.67 17.63 -10.72
C PHE A 171 -0.30 18.81 -10.62
N ASN A 172 -1.52 18.65 -11.12
CA ASN A 172 -2.60 19.63 -11.00
C ASN A 172 -3.45 19.45 -9.72
N GLY A 173 -3.09 18.52 -8.85
CA GLY A 173 -3.77 18.27 -7.58
C GLY A 173 -5.19 17.74 -7.72
N LYS A 174 -5.48 16.91 -8.73
CA LYS A 174 -6.72 16.13 -8.85
C LYS A 174 -6.61 14.77 -8.17
N ILE A 175 -5.41 14.17 -8.18
CA ILE A 175 -5.12 12.93 -7.45
C ILE A 175 -4.43 13.32 -6.15
N HIS A 176 -5.10 13.07 -5.03
CA HIS A 176 -4.60 13.33 -3.66
C HIS A 176 -4.22 12.03 -2.93
N ASP A 177 -4.65 10.90 -3.44
CA ASP A 177 -4.38 9.61 -2.80
C ASP A 177 -2.93 9.19 -2.96
N GLY A 178 -2.24 8.97 -1.83
CA GLY A 178 -0.81 8.65 -1.81
C GLY A 178 -0.45 7.32 -2.49
N LYS A 179 -1.33 6.30 -2.46
CA LYS A 179 -1.10 5.02 -3.13
C LYS A 179 -1.20 5.17 -4.66
N ALA A 180 -2.16 5.97 -5.15
CA ALA A 180 -2.31 6.28 -6.56
C ALA A 180 -1.11 7.11 -7.08
N ILE A 181 -0.71 8.14 -6.34
CA ILE A 181 0.49 8.94 -6.65
C ILE A 181 1.71 8.04 -6.76
N ALA A 182 1.96 7.18 -5.76
CA ALA A 182 3.12 6.28 -5.75
C ALA A 182 3.11 5.31 -6.93
N GLY A 183 1.97 4.70 -7.25
CA GLY A 183 1.84 3.72 -8.34
C GLY A 183 2.01 4.34 -9.72
N VAL A 184 1.36 5.47 -9.98
CA VAL A 184 1.43 6.17 -11.28
C VAL A 184 2.84 6.72 -11.55
N LEU A 185 3.47 7.34 -10.54
CA LEU A 185 4.86 7.83 -10.67
C LEU A 185 5.85 6.67 -10.86
N TRP A 186 5.63 5.53 -10.15
CA TRP A 186 6.46 4.34 -10.35
C TRP A 186 6.33 3.82 -11.79
N LEU A 187 5.12 3.76 -12.35
CA LEU A 187 4.89 3.31 -13.72
C LEU A 187 5.61 4.20 -14.73
N ALA A 188 5.47 5.52 -14.61
CA ALA A 188 6.14 6.47 -15.49
C ALA A 188 7.66 6.29 -15.47
N GLU A 189 8.24 6.12 -14.29
CA GLU A 189 9.68 5.91 -14.15
C GLU A 189 10.12 4.54 -14.66
N ALA A 190 9.33 3.49 -14.47
CA ALA A 190 9.63 2.15 -15.00
C ALA A 190 9.66 2.15 -16.55
N ILE A 191 8.70 2.82 -17.19
CA ILE A 191 8.65 3.00 -18.65
C ILE A 191 9.88 3.79 -19.12
N ARG A 192 10.20 4.92 -18.46
CA ARG A 192 11.38 5.74 -18.80
C ARG A 192 12.68 4.96 -18.73
N ARG A 193 12.79 3.97 -17.83
CA ARG A 193 13.97 3.09 -17.68
C ARG A 193 13.97 1.89 -18.63
N GLY A 194 12.86 1.57 -19.27
CA GLY A 194 12.69 0.34 -20.04
C GLY A 194 12.52 -0.92 -19.18
N ASP A 195 12.07 -0.76 -17.93
CA ASP A 195 11.86 -1.84 -16.95
C ASP A 195 10.38 -2.32 -16.89
N PHE A 196 9.58 -1.82 -17.81
CA PHE A 196 8.12 -2.09 -17.91
C PHE A 196 7.79 -3.20 -18.90
#